data_556a6703b61b62ffc7badc32032afedc
#
_entry.id   556a6703b61b62ffc7badc32032afedc
#
_cell.length_a   1.000
_cell.length_b   1.000
_cell.length_c   1.000
_cell.angle_alpha   90.00
_cell.angle_beta   90.00
_cell.angle_gamma   90.00
#
_symmetry.space_group_name_H-M   'P 1'
#
loop_
_entity.id
_entity.type
_entity.pdbx_description
1 polymer ?
#
loop_
_entity_poly.entity_id
_entity_poly.type
_entity_poly.pdbx_seq_one_letter_code
_entity_poly.pdbx_strand_id
1 'polypeptide(L)'
;MPSQSDDRSGTGSDEVLKALDELESVLRENAESERLLQQRIAQVRQARESGQEWKAILGDEEEPGTIQLVSTILRRQSEASGYLRRSLVVALRAEGQSIPSIAHLFGVTHQRVSNLLRRVAQGKAAGDRDD
;
A
#
# COMPACT_ATOMS: atom_id res chain seq x y z
N MET A 1 14.78 -19.67 -27.99
CA MET A 1 14.71 -19.35 -27.10
C MET A 1 14.16 -18.14 -26.75
N PRO A 2 13.21 -18.01 -26.46
CA PRO A 2 12.46 -16.93 -26.20
C PRO A 2 12.78 -16.28 -24.91
N SER A 3 13.47 -16.90 -24.15
CA SER A 3 13.63 -16.38 -22.87
C SER A 3 14.47 -15.16 -22.79
N GLN A 4 15.22 -14.88 -23.77
CA GLN A 4 15.99 -13.77 -23.68
C GLN A 4 15.28 -12.53 -23.86
N SER A 5 14.34 -12.47 -24.65
CA SER A 5 13.66 -11.24 -24.88
C SER A 5 12.96 -10.86 -23.63
N ASP A 6 12.59 -11.81 -22.82
CA ASP A 6 11.91 -11.49 -21.66
C ASP A 6 12.79 -10.79 -20.69
N ASP A 7 14.01 -11.13 -20.59
CA ASP A 7 14.85 -10.56 -19.67
C ASP A 7 15.01 -9.12 -19.87
N ARG A 8 15.15 -8.67 -21.05
CA ARG A 8 15.35 -7.33 -21.23
C ARG A 8 14.22 -6.48 -21.06
N SER A 9 13.14 -6.81 -21.58
CA SER A 9 12.02 -5.95 -21.54
C SER A 9 11.37 -6.11 -20.22
N GLY A 10 11.75 -7.08 -19.50
CA GLY A 10 11.02 -7.38 -18.32
C GLY A 10 11.39 -6.72 -17.05
N THR A 11 12.44 -5.95 -17.02
CA THR A 11 12.83 -5.39 -15.76
C THR A 11 11.73 -4.59 -15.10
N GLY A 12 11.14 -3.65 -15.80
CA GLY A 12 10.08 -2.87 -15.26
C GLY A 12 8.82 -3.68 -15.08
N SER A 13 8.54 -4.55 -16.04
CA SER A 13 7.35 -5.37 -15.97
C SER A 13 7.41 -6.35 -14.83
N ASP A 14 8.58 -6.95 -14.61
CA ASP A 14 8.71 -7.89 -13.53
C ASP A 14 8.51 -7.21 -12.20
N GLU A 15 8.99 -5.98 -12.08
CA GLU A 15 8.81 -5.26 -10.84
C GLU A 15 7.34 -4.92 -10.63
N VAL A 16 6.62 -4.56 -11.68
CA VAL A 16 5.19 -4.32 -11.58
C VAL A 16 4.46 -5.58 -11.18
N LEU A 17 4.84 -6.71 -11.77
CA LEU A 17 4.20 -7.97 -11.41
C LEU A 17 4.43 -8.34 -9.95
N LYS A 18 5.63 -8.08 -9.46
CA LYS A 18 5.91 -8.32 -8.05
C LYS A 18 5.07 -7.40 -7.18
N ALA A 19 4.92 -6.15 -7.59
CA ALA A 19 4.12 -5.21 -6.83
C ALA A 19 2.66 -5.62 -6.82
N LEU A 20 2.17 -6.16 -7.92
CA LEU A 20 0.79 -6.65 -7.97
C LEU A 20 0.61 -7.85 -7.06
N ASP A 21 1.57 -8.76 -7.06
CA ASP A 21 1.52 -9.92 -6.17
C ASP A 21 1.52 -9.49 -4.71
N GLU A 22 2.34 -8.50 -4.41
CA GLU A 22 2.42 -7.99 -3.06
C GLU A 22 1.10 -7.36 -2.64
N LEU A 23 0.51 -6.57 -3.54
CA LEU A 23 -0.77 -5.93 -3.23
C LEU A 23 -1.85 -6.98 -3.02
N GLU A 24 -1.85 -8.01 -3.84
CA GLU A 24 -2.84 -9.07 -3.71
C GLU A 24 -2.69 -9.79 -2.37
N SER A 25 -1.45 -10.03 -1.97
CA SER A 25 -1.18 -10.67 -0.69
C SER A 25 -1.66 -9.79 0.46
N VAL A 26 -1.38 -8.49 0.38
CA VAL A 26 -1.81 -7.56 1.40
C VAL A 26 -3.34 -7.48 1.48
N LEU A 27 -4.00 -7.52 0.33
CA LEU A 27 -5.46 -7.49 0.34
C LEU A 27 -6.03 -8.71 1.07
N ARG A 28 -5.41 -9.86 0.88
CA ARG A 28 -5.88 -11.05 1.59
C ARG A 28 -5.63 -10.93 3.08
N GLU A 29 -4.45 -10.47 3.47
CA GLU A 29 -4.15 -10.28 4.89
C GLU A 29 -5.05 -9.25 5.51
N ASN A 30 -5.30 -8.18 4.78
CA ASN A 30 -6.15 -7.12 5.32
C ASN A 30 -7.60 -7.56 5.42
N ALA A 31 -8.06 -8.45 4.52
CA ALA A 31 -9.43 -8.95 4.63
C ALA A 31 -9.63 -9.67 5.96
N GLU A 32 -8.61 -10.41 6.38
CA GLU A 32 -8.69 -11.12 7.63
C GLU A 32 -8.65 -10.13 8.80
N SER A 33 -7.77 -9.15 8.73
CA SER A 33 -7.69 -8.13 9.78
C SER A 33 -8.95 -7.30 9.85
N GLU A 34 -9.57 -7.04 8.70
CA GLU A 34 -10.81 -6.27 8.67
C GLU A 34 -11.95 -7.02 9.31
N ARG A 35 -11.98 -8.33 9.13
CA ARG A 35 -13.01 -9.12 9.78
C ARG A 35 -12.84 -9.05 11.29
N LEU A 36 -11.62 -9.19 11.76
CA LEU A 36 -11.35 -9.09 13.18
C LEU A 36 -11.68 -7.69 13.70
N LEU A 37 -11.35 -6.67 12.91
CA LEU A 37 -11.64 -5.30 13.29
C LEU A 37 -13.15 -5.09 13.43
N GLN A 38 -13.94 -5.66 12.53
CA GLN A 38 -15.39 -5.54 12.64
C GLN A 38 -15.90 -6.13 13.95
N GLN A 39 -15.34 -7.26 14.34
CA GLN A 39 -15.72 -7.87 15.61
C GLN A 39 -15.35 -6.96 16.79
N ARG A 40 -14.16 -6.36 16.72
CA ARG A 40 -13.74 -5.48 17.80
C ARG A 40 -14.58 -4.22 17.87
N ILE A 41 -14.96 -3.70 16.74
CA ILE A 41 -15.84 -2.53 16.71
C ILE A 41 -17.15 -2.84 17.42
N ALA A 42 -17.70 -4.00 17.16
CA ALA A 42 -18.95 -4.39 17.83
C ALA A 42 -18.76 -4.49 19.34
N GLN A 43 -17.64 -5.06 19.77
CA GLN A 43 -17.36 -5.22 21.19
C GLN A 43 -17.15 -3.86 21.86
N VAL A 44 -16.41 -2.97 21.19
CA VAL A 44 -16.15 -1.63 21.75
C VAL A 44 -17.46 -0.86 21.87
N ARG A 45 -18.30 -0.96 20.83
CA ARG A 45 -19.57 -0.25 20.86
C ARG A 45 -20.44 -0.74 21.99
N GLN A 46 -20.51 -2.05 22.16
CA GLN A 46 -21.32 -2.61 23.20
C GLN A 46 -20.82 -2.23 24.59
N ALA A 47 -19.51 -2.27 24.80
CA ALA A 47 -18.93 -1.89 26.08
C ALA A 47 -19.25 -0.44 26.40
N ARG A 48 -19.16 0.43 25.41
CA ARG A 48 -19.44 1.84 25.65
C ARG A 48 -20.92 2.05 25.94
N GLU A 49 -21.76 1.34 25.22
CA GLU A 49 -23.19 1.48 25.45
C GLU A 49 -23.59 0.97 26.83
N SER A 50 -22.81 0.07 27.42
CA SER A 50 -23.12 -0.35 28.76
C SER A 50 -22.44 0.54 29.79
N GLY A 51 -21.87 1.61 29.42
CA GLY A 51 -21.39 2.62 30.37
C GLY A 51 -19.94 2.57 30.74
N GLN A 52 -19.15 1.74 30.09
CA GLN A 52 -17.74 1.69 30.43
C GLN A 52 -17.01 2.92 29.89
N GLU A 53 -15.97 3.31 30.57
CA GLU A 53 -15.18 4.45 30.11
C GLU A 53 -14.21 4.02 29.03
N TRP A 54 -13.88 4.95 28.15
CA TRP A 54 -13.01 4.63 27.02
C TRP A 54 -11.69 4.03 27.45
N LYS A 55 -11.09 4.55 28.50
CA LYS A 55 -9.81 4.04 28.95
C LYS A 55 -9.91 2.57 29.34
N ALA A 56 -10.98 2.20 29.99
CA ALA A 56 -11.16 0.81 30.39
C ALA A 56 -11.41 -0.07 29.19
N ILE A 57 -12.24 0.42 28.25
CA ILE A 57 -12.55 -0.37 27.05
C ILE A 57 -11.28 -0.67 26.28
N LEU A 58 -10.49 0.37 26.01
CA LEU A 58 -9.31 0.18 25.20
C LEU A 58 -8.21 -0.58 25.95
N GLY A 59 -8.15 -0.40 27.25
CA GLY A 59 -7.16 -1.11 28.04
C GLY A 59 -7.43 -2.59 28.19
N ASP A 60 -8.68 -2.98 28.04
CA ASP A 60 -9.05 -4.37 28.19
C ASP A 60 -9.06 -5.15 26.88
N GLU A 61 -8.80 -4.52 25.77
CA GLU A 61 -8.82 -5.23 24.50
C GLU A 61 -7.71 -6.25 24.42
N GLU A 62 -8.00 -7.34 23.71
CA GLU A 62 -6.97 -8.30 23.43
C GLU A 62 -6.07 -7.78 22.37
N GLU A 63 -4.85 -8.22 22.35
CA GLU A 63 -3.91 -7.82 21.30
C GLU A 63 -4.19 -8.62 20.05
N PRO A 64 -4.19 -8.00 18.91
CA PRO A 64 -4.03 -6.56 18.69
C PRO A 64 -5.32 -5.82 18.96
N GLY A 65 -5.22 -4.62 19.49
CA GLY A 65 -6.41 -3.82 19.78
C GLY A 65 -6.99 -3.16 18.54
N THR A 66 -8.10 -2.46 18.74
CA THR A 66 -8.81 -1.81 17.64
C THR A 66 -7.92 -0.84 16.88
N ILE A 67 -7.24 0.05 17.60
CA ILE A 67 -6.42 1.05 16.94
C ILE A 67 -5.22 0.42 16.25
N GLN A 68 -4.64 -0.61 16.83
CA GLN A 68 -3.54 -1.31 16.19
C GLN A 68 -3.99 -1.98 14.90
N LEU A 69 -5.19 -2.53 14.89
CA LEU A 69 -5.72 -3.16 13.68
C LEU A 69 -5.91 -2.14 12.57
N VAL A 70 -6.47 -0.97 12.91
CA VAL A 70 -6.66 0.08 11.93
C VAL A 70 -5.30 0.51 11.37
N SER A 71 -4.34 0.74 12.24
CA SER A 71 -3.02 1.20 11.81
C SER A 71 -2.32 0.18 10.93
N THR A 72 -2.43 -1.09 11.28
CA THR A 72 -1.80 -2.14 10.50
C THR A 72 -2.41 -2.26 9.11
N ILE A 73 -3.74 -2.22 9.03
CA ILE A 73 -4.43 -2.30 7.75
C ILE A 73 -3.99 -1.15 6.85
N LEU A 74 -4.00 0.06 7.39
CA LEU A 74 -3.65 1.23 6.59
C LEU A 74 -2.18 1.20 6.17
N ARG A 75 -1.29 0.81 7.06
CA ARG A 75 0.12 0.77 6.74
C ARG A 75 0.40 -0.24 5.64
N ARG A 76 -0.15 -1.43 5.76
CA ARG A 76 0.06 -2.47 4.75
C ARG A 76 -0.45 -2.02 3.39
N GLN A 77 -1.65 -1.42 3.38
CA GLN A 77 -2.25 -0.96 2.15
C GLN A 77 -1.40 0.16 1.54
N SER A 78 -0.94 1.07 2.36
CA SER A 78 -0.17 2.20 1.87
C SER A 78 1.16 1.75 1.29
N GLU A 79 1.84 0.82 1.96
CA GLU A 79 3.12 0.32 1.49
C GLU A 79 2.98 -0.42 0.17
N ALA A 80 2.00 -1.29 0.08
CA ALA A 80 1.82 -2.07 -1.15
C ALA A 80 1.36 -1.19 -2.30
N SER A 81 0.48 -0.23 -2.02
CA SER A 81 0.03 0.70 -3.05
C SER A 81 1.16 1.59 -3.53
N GLY A 82 2.00 2.03 -2.61
CA GLY A 82 3.14 2.87 -2.97
C GLY A 82 4.11 2.13 -3.87
N TYR A 83 4.38 0.89 -3.52
CA TYR A 83 5.27 0.05 -4.32
C TYR A 83 4.70 -0.09 -5.74
N LEU A 84 3.40 -0.36 -5.85
CA LEU A 84 2.78 -0.51 -7.16
C LEU A 84 2.86 0.80 -7.95
N ARG A 85 2.55 1.92 -7.32
CA ARG A 85 2.57 3.19 -8.02
C ARG A 85 3.98 3.52 -8.53
N ARG A 86 4.98 3.32 -7.69
CA ARG A 86 6.36 3.60 -8.08
C ARG A 86 6.81 2.69 -9.22
N SER A 87 6.47 1.41 -9.11
CA SER A 87 6.84 0.47 -10.15
C SER A 87 6.17 0.80 -11.48
N LEU A 88 4.91 1.19 -11.44
CA LEU A 88 4.19 1.54 -12.65
C LEU A 88 4.73 2.81 -13.28
N VAL A 89 5.07 3.81 -12.48
CA VAL A 89 5.61 5.04 -13.05
C VAL A 89 6.92 4.74 -13.77
N VAL A 90 7.77 3.93 -13.18
CA VAL A 90 9.04 3.57 -13.82
C VAL A 90 8.79 2.80 -15.11
N ALA A 91 7.88 1.83 -15.07
CA ALA A 91 7.60 1.04 -16.25
C ALA A 91 7.01 1.89 -17.38
N LEU A 92 6.10 2.80 -17.04
CA LEU A 92 5.49 3.65 -18.04
C LEU A 92 6.51 4.61 -18.66
N ARG A 93 7.42 5.12 -17.85
CA ARG A 93 8.47 5.97 -18.40
C ARG A 93 9.37 5.18 -19.34
N ALA A 94 9.67 3.95 -18.98
CA ALA A 94 10.49 3.09 -19.84
C ALA A 94 9.79 2.81 -21.17
N GLU A 95 8.45 2.84 -21.19
CA GLU A 95 7.71 2.67 -22.42
C GLU A 95 7.56 3.97 -23.19
N GLY A 96 8.19 5.04 -22.73
CA GLY A 96 8.13 6.28 -23.47
C GLY A 96 7.00 7.22 -23.09
N GLN A 97 6.27 6.89 -22.04
CA GLN A 97 5.15 7.76 -21.66
C GLN A 97 5.66 9.03 -20.99
N SER A 98 5.03 10.13 -21.31
CA SER A 98 5.41 11.42 -20.73
C SER A 98 4.79 11.56 -19.34
N ILE A 99 5.31 12.50 -18.56
CA ILE A 99 4.75 12.79 -17.25
C ILE A 99 3.28 13.17 -17.35
N PRO A 100 2.87 14.05 -18.29
CA PRO A 100 1.44 14.34 -18.42
C PRO A 100 0.60 13.12 -18.73
N SER A 101 1.11 12.21 -19.55
CA SER A 101 0.38 11.01 -19.89
C SER A 101 0.19 10.13 -18.67
N ILE A 102 1.26 9.96 -17.88
CA ILE A 102 1.20 9.15 -16.67
C ILE A 102 0.23 9.78 -15.66
N ALA A 103 0.31 11.10 -15.52
CA ALA A 103 -0.59 11.80 -14.60
C ALA A 103 -2.03 11.56 -14.97
N HIS A 104 -2.33 11.59 -16.27
CA HIS A 104 -3.69 11.34 -16.73
C HIS A 104 -4.12 9.91 -16.41
N LEU A 105 -3.26 8.95 -16.67
CA LEU A 105 -3.59 7.55 -16.39
C LEU A 105 -3.83 7.30 -14.91
N PHE A 106 -3.08 7.99 -14.06
CA PHE A 106 -3.22 7.79 -12.62
C PHE A 106 -4.27 8.69 -11.99
N GLY A 107 -4.77 9.66 -12.74
CA GLY A 107 -5.75 10.60 -12.21
C GLY A 107 -5.15 11.53 -11.17
N VAL A 108 -3.90 11.92 -11.35
CA VAL A 108 -3.21 12.79 -10.42
C VAL A 108 -2.56 13.95 -11.15
N THR A 109 -1.91 14.83 -10.42
CA THR A 109 -1.26 15.98 -11.02
C THR A 109 0.11 15.61 -11.57
N HIS A 110 0.62 16.46 -12.47
CA HIS A 110 1.96 16.26 -13.00
C HIS A 110 2.99 16.34 -11.87
N GLN A 111 2.75 17.22 -10.92
CA GLN A 111 3.67 17.39 -9.81
C GLN A 111 3.77 16.10 -9.00
N ARG A 112 2.65 15.43 -8.83
CA ARG A 112 2.64 14.19 -8.09
C ARG A 112 3.46 13.12 -8.78
N VAL A 113 3.36 13.04 -10.11
CA VAL A 113 4.15 12.08 -10.87
C VAL A 113 5.63 12.43 -10.76
N SER A 114 5.97 13.71 -10.86
CA SER A 114 7.36 14.14 -10.75
C SER A 114 7.90 13.77 -9.37
N ASN A 115 7.09 13.95 -8.34
CA ASN A 115 7.51 13.60 -6.99
C ASN A 115 7.72 12.11 -6.84
N LEU A 116 6.89 11.31 -7.47
CA LEU A 116 7.06 9.86 -7.42
C LEU A 116 8.38 9.46 -8.08
N LEU A 117 8.68 10.05 -9.22
CA LEU A 117 9.94 9.75 -9.90
C LEU A 117 11.14 10.16 -9.07
N ARG A 118 11.03 11.29 -8.40
CA ARG A 118 12.13 11.77 -7.59
C ARG A 118 12.33 10.84 -6.40
N ARG A 119 11.25 10.37 -5.80
CA ARG A 119 11.37 9.44 -4.70
C ARG A 119 11.97 8.13 -5.11
N VAL A 120 11.66 7.65 -6.30
CA VAL A 120 12.24 6.42 -6.79
C VAL A 120 13.74 6.57 -6.86
N ALA A 121 14.21 7.68 -7.42
CA ALA A 121 15.63 7.92 -7.53
C ALA A 121 16.28 8.02 -6.16
N GLN A 122 15.63 8.70 -5.23
CA GLN A 122 16.19 8.85 -3.91
C GLN A 122 16.10 7.57 -3.12
N GLY A 123 15.04 6.82 -3.32
CA GLY A 123 14.85 5.58 -2.62
C GLY A 123 15.92 4.57 -2.86
N LYS A 124 16.45 4.58 -4.09
CA LYS A 124 17.47 3.66 -4.37
C LYS A 124 18.67 3.98 -3.58
N ALA A 125 18.90 5.23 -3.30
CA ALA A 125 20.06 5.61 -2.57
C ALA A 125 19.79 5.54 -1.08
N ALA A 126 18.65 5.98 -0.67
CA ALA A 126 18.33 6.05 0.72
C ALA A 126 17.59 4.91 1.30
N GLY A 127 17.21 4.02 0.54
CA GLY A 127 16.51 2.93 1.07
C GLY A 127 15.17 3.21 1.34
N ASP A 128 14.39 3.51 1.15
CA ASP A 128 13.08 3.50 1.36
C ASP A 128 12.43 4.21 2.35
N ARG A 129 12.48 5.27 2.54
CA ARG A 129 11.78 5.95 3.37
C ARG A 129 10.74 6.60 2.77
N ASP A 130 9.83 6.32 2.53
CA ASP A 130 8.78 6.76 1.93
C ASP A 130 7.89 7.56 2.50
N ASP A 131 7.43 7.68 3.06
CA ASP A 131 6.45 8.41 3.64
C ASP A 131 6.33 9.44 3.44
#